data_eb6bc7ccede13434e450c5c399c51905
#
_entry.id   eb6bc7ccede13434e450c5c399c51905
#
_cell.length_a   1.000
_cell.length_b   1.000
_cell.length_c   1.000
_cell.angle_alpha   90.00
_cell.angle_beta   90.00
_cell.angle_gamma   90.00
#
_symmetry.space_group_name_H-M   'P 1'
#
loop_
_entity.id
_entity.type
_entity.pdbx_description
1 polymer ?
#
loop_
_entity_poly.entity_id
_entity_poly.type
_entity_poly.pdbx_seq_one_letter_code
_entity_poly.pdbx_strand_id
1 'polypeptide(L)'
;MSLYKGRSLAVKLTAGLLGLTALGALAVAASTGGEVSALADGADKSQFTDITKVKPNVQRPRPGKGATTGTFTVDCGRNENGHFNPDNFIAQPGVRNGAQHLHDYVGNLSTDADSTDGSLERAGTTCRNGDRSAYFWPVVRINDGDEDEAKTVSCPDVASKLPKVPDQAKAEVDRNLALLKTQIAEANTRLAKNENPRDPNFNQNAIVGPLKDKRVATIDRMAIAIGRNAERPQGLEKLAPCKLEGGDGGGENELPGNEGDIQRPETVDLTFQGSPAGKVVAMPKFLRVLYGDAKVTANGTKNARDSWTCTGFEDKVLINKYPVCPKGSKVKRIHDFPSCWDGKNTDSKNHRDHIAFPDPGTGKCKDGFKAVPQLRISLTYNIPLDVQKQGRYAVDSFPEEKHNPFSDHDDFANVMSQQIMNRLVDCVNTGKKCRE
;
A
#
# COMPACT_ATOMS: atom_id res chain seq x y z
N MET A 1 -10.02 -58.02 37.04
CA MET A 1 -9.34 -57.97 38.34
C MET A 1 -8.61 -56.65 38.42
N SER A 2 -9.01 -55.85 39.17
CA SER A 2 -9.14 -55.29 40.50
C SER A 2 -8.74 -53.80 40.38
N LEU A 3 -9.60 -52.90 40.51
CA LEU A 3 -10.27 -52.19 41.64
C LEU A 3 -9.38 -51.20 42.39
N TYR A 4 -9.89 -49.97 42.43
CA TYR A 4 -10.04 -49.00 43.55
C TYR A 4 -8.84 -48.05 43.82
N LYS A 5 -8.99 -46.80 44.19
CA LYS A 5 -10.03 -46.02 44.85
C LYS A 5 -9.68 -44.52 44.70
N GLY A 6 -10.73 -43.71 44.63
CA GLY A 6 -10.68 -42.25 44.75
C GLY A 6 -10.62 -41.78 46.21
N ARG A 7 -10.31 -40.51 46.43
CA ARG A 7 -10.66 -39.75 47.62
C ARG A 7 -10.88 -38.26 47.26
N SER A 8 -12.12 -37.88 47.40
CA SER A 8 -12.58 -36.51 47.58
C SER A 8 -12.32 -36.04 49.00
N LEU A 9 -11.99 -34.77 49.19
CA LEU A 9 -12.24 -34.11 50.50
C LEU A 9 -12.76 -32.70 50.26
N ALA A 10 -13.88 -32.44 50.92
CA ALA A 10 -14.69 -31.26 50.84
C ALA A 10 -14.30 -30.21 51.90
N VAL A 11 -14.53 -28.97 51.52
CA VAL A 11 -15.14 -27.83 52.24
C VAL A 11 -14.79 -27.62 53.73
N LYS A 12 -14.39 -26.38 54.06
CA LYS A 12 -14.98 -25.60 55.16
C LYS A 12 -14.90 -24.10 54.92
N LEU A 13 -16.08 -23.49 54.80
CA LEU A 13 -16.31 -22.06 55.03
C LEU A 13 -16.12 -21.72 56.50
N THR A 14 -15.53 -20.57 56.82
CA THR A 14 -15.85 -19.83 58.03
C THR A 14 -15.89 -18.33 57.73
N ALA A 15 -17.04 -17.74 57.94
CA ALA A 15 -17.28 -16.31 57.98
C ALA A 15 -16.80 -15.70 59.31
N GLY A 16 -16.26 -14.49 59.25
CA GLY A 16 -15.96 -13.69 60.43
C GLY A 16 -15.98 -12.20 60.06
N LEU A 17 -17.10 -11.57 60.39
CA LEU A 17 -17.26 -10.11 60.42
C LEU A 17 -16.56 -9.57 61.68
N LEU A 18 -15.79 -8.47 61.53
CA LEU A 18 -15.69 -7.40 62.54
C LEU A 18 -15.03 -6.17 61.88
N GLY A 19 -15.76 -5.06 61.93
CA GLY A 19 -15.35 -3.79 61.40
C GLY A 19 -14.38 -3.02 62.31
N LEU A 20 -13.62 -2.13 61.69
CA LEU A 20 -13.10 -0.92 62.32
C LEU A 20 -12.87 0.14 61.26
N THR A 21 -13.52 1.27 61.47
CA THR A 21 -13.36 2.52 60.73
C THR A 21 -11.98 3.13 60.97
N ALA A 22 -11.25 3.42 59.92
CA ALA A 22 -10.13 4.36 59.94
C ALA A 22 -10.25 5.30 58.72
N LEU A 23 -10.53 6.57 58.99
CA LEU A 23 -10.38 7.65 58.03
C LEU A 23 -8.90 7.74 57.63
N GLY A 24 -8.61 7.40 56.39
CA GLY A 24 -7.32 7.63 55.76
C GLY A 24 -7.52 8.54 54.54
N ALA A 25 -6.90 9.71 54.56
CA ALA A 25 -6.91 10.70 53.47
C ALA A 25 -6.53 10.05 52.12
N LEU A 26 -7.44 10.08 51.17
CA LEU A 26 -7.10 9.81 49.78
C LEU A 26 -6.24 10.99 49.26
N ALA A 27 -4.95 10.77 49.20
CA ALA A 27 -4.10 11.55 48.30
C ALA A 27 -4.45 11.12 46.88
N VAL A 28 -5.24 11.94 46.19
CA VAL A 28 -5.38 11.86 44.71
C VAL A 28 -4.04 12.21 44.15
N ALA A 29 -3.21 11.21 43.86
CA ALA A 29 -2.12 11.39 42.91
C ALA A 29 -2.79 11.70 41.57
N ALA A 30 -2.76 12.97 41.18
CA ALA A 30 -2.96 13.37 39.80
C ALA A 30 -1.87 12.67 38.99
N SER A 31 -2.21 11.49 38.45
CA SER A 31 -1.47 10.98 37.29
C SER A 31 -1.70 12.03 36.24
N THR A 32 -0.66 12.81 35.93
CA THR A 32 -0.56 13.52 34.67
C THR A 32 -0.78 12.46 33.60
N GLY A 33 -1.99 12.40 33.08
CA GLY A 33 -2.29 11.66 31.86
C GLY A 33 -1.34 12.23 30.81
N GLY A 34 -0.31 11.47 30.47
CA GLY A 34 0.36 11.68 29.22
C GLY A 34 -0.75 11.55 28.18
N GLU A 35 -1.03 12.63 27.48
CA GLU A 35 -1.76 12.60 26.24
C GLU A 35 -1.07 11.55 25.39
N VAL A 36 -1.72 10.42 25.20
CA VAL A 36 -1.38 9.52 24.13
C VAL A 36 -1.85 10.28 22.89
N SER A 37 -0.98 11.12 22.36
CA SER A 37 -1.16 11.67 21.03
C SER A 37 -1.52 10.47 20.17
N ALA A 38 -2.71 10.48 19.58
CA ALA A 38 -3.03 9.58 18.48
C ALA A 38 -1.85 9.75 17.51
N LEU A 39 -1.09 8.68 17.30
CA LEU A 39 0.04 8.72 16.38
C LEU A 39 -0.56 9.08 15.03
N ALA A 40 -0.15 10.21 14.48
CA ALA A 40 -0.41 10.56 13.09
C ALA A 40 -0.07 9.33 12.25
N ASP A 41 -0.90 9.08 11.25
CA ASP A 41 -0.76 7.95 10.34
C ASP A 41 0.46 8.17 9.45
N GLY A 42 1.62 7.72 9.93
CA GLY A 42 2.92 7.89 9.30
C GLY A 42 4.00 7.06 9.98
N ALA A 43 5.12 6.89 9.33
CA ALA A 43 6.26 6.18 9.88
C ALA A 43 6.83 6.93 11.11
N ASP A 44 7.20 6.19 12.15
CA ASP A 44 7.85 6.74 13.34
C ASP A 44 9.18 7.41 12.94
N LYS A 45 9.45 8.62 13.45
CA LYS A 45 10.71 9.35 13.20
C LYS A 45 11.97 8.54 13.53
N SER A 46 11.86 7.61 14.49
CA SER A 46 12.97 6.70 14.80
C SER A 46 13.31 5.74 13.66
N GLN A 47 12.39 5.56 12.69
CA GLN A 47 12.61 4.75 11.49
C GLN A 47 13.42 5.48 10.41
N PHE A 48 13.78 6.75 10.61
CA PHE A 48 14.56 7.52 9.65
C PHE A 48 16.04 7.62 10.05
N THR A 49 16.94 7.65 9.06
CA THR A 49 18.37 7.80 9.29
C THR A 49 19.04 8.59 8.17
N ASP A 50 20.00 9.43 8.54
CA ASP A 50 20.86 10.15 7.61
C ASP A 50 21.77 9.15 6.89
N ILE A 51 21.60 8.99 5.57
CA ILE A 51 22.35 8.03 4.76
C ILE A 51 23.86 8.29 4.78
N THR A 52 24.29 9.54 5.02
CA THR A 52 25.71 9.88 5.06
C THR A 52 26.42 9.24 6.26
N LYS A 53 25.67 8.96 7.34
CA LYS A 53 26.17 8.32 8.57
C LYS A 53 26.20 6.80 8.50
N VAL A 54 25.58 6.21 7.49
CA VAL A 54 25.55 4.75 7.26
C VAL A 54 26.87 4.32 6.61
N LYS A 55 27.46 3.24 7.07
CA LYS A 55 28.63 2.63 6.42
C LYS A 55 28.21 1.83 5.20
N PRO A 56 29.06 1.73 4.15
CA PRO A 56 28.83 0.82 3.05
C PRO A 56 28.57 -0.62 3.53
N ASN A 57 27.50 -1.22 3.06
CA ASN A 57 27.04 -2.54 3.47
C ASN A 57 26.66 -3.46 2.31
N VAL A 58 26.64 -2.96 1.08
CA VAL A 58 26.32 -3.75 -0.10
C VAL A 58 27.52 -4.60 -0.50
N GLN A 59 27.33 -5.91 -0.45
CA GLN A 59 28.28 -6.87 -0.95
C GLN A 59 27.88 -7.36 -2.33
N ARG A 60 28.80 -7.31 -3.29
CA ARG A 60 28.58 -7.87 -4.63
C ARG A 60 29.63 -8.94 -4.91
N PRO A 61 29.20 -10.14 -5.31
CA PRO A 61 30.16 -11.19 -5.65
C PRO A 61 31.04 -10.75 -6.83
N ARG A 62 32.31 -11.02 -6.73
CA ARG A 62 33.25 -10.75 -7.85
C ARG A 62 32.95 -11.67 -9.01
N PRO A 63 32.90 -11.16 -10.26
CA PRO A 63 32.70 -11.97 -11.43
C PRO A 63 33.76 -13.08 -11.51
N GLY A 64 33.31 -14.35 -11.55
CA GLY A 64 34.17 -15.51 -11.73
C GLY A 64 34.50 -15.79 -13.21
N LYS A 65 35.29 -16.88 -13.45
CA LYS A 65 35.55 -17.36 -14.80
C LYS A 65 34.22 -17.82 -15.45
N GLY A 66 33.83 -17.19 -16.56
CA GLY A 66 32.55 -17.46 -17.22
C GLY A 66 31.37 -16.61 -16.73
N ALA A 67 31.61 -15.65 -15.85
CA ALA A 67 30.59 -14.65 -15.46
C ALA A 67 29.98 -13.96 -16.68
N THR A 68 28.70 -13.64 -16.57
CA THR A 68 27.96 -12.86 -17.54
C THR A 68 27.60 -11.51 -16.94
N THR A 69 28.08 -10.43 -17.52
CA THR A 69 27.93 -9.06 -16.97
C THR A 69 27.03 -8.17 -17.83
N GLY A 70 26.30 -8.75 -18.78
CA GLY A 70 25.37 -8.02 -19.63
C GLY A 70 24.13 -7.59 -18.86
N THR A 71 23.47 -6.57 -19.40
CA THR A 71 22.20 -6.04 -18.86
C THR A 71 21.19 -5.84 -19.99
N PHE A 72 19.93 -6.07 -19.67
CA PHE A 72 18.80 -5.84 -20.56
C PHE A 72 17.77 -4.98 -19.83
N THR A 73 17.52 -3.78 -20.32
CA THR A 73 16.60 -2.82 -19.68
C THR A 73 15.30 -2.74 -20.47
N VAL A 74 14.18 -2.81 -19.77
CA VAL A 74 12.82 -2.69 -20.32
C VAL A 74 12.23 -1.35 -19.89
N ASP A 75 11.59 -0.63 -20.82
CA ASP A 75 10.88 0.61 -20.54
C ASP A 75 9.38 0.34 -20.51
N CYS A 76 8.81 0.30 -19.32
CA CYS A 76 7.36 0.11 -19.08
C CYS A 76 6.66 1.38 -18.56
N GLY A 77 7.33 2.54 -18.61
CA GLY A 77 6.79 3.77 -18.05
C GLY A 77 6.90 3.83 -16.52
N ARG A 78 6.09 4.71 -15.90
CA ARG A 78 6.09 5.00 -14.47
C ARG A 78 4.66 5.03 -13.91
N ASN A 79 3.78 4.20 -14.46
CA ASN A 79 2.35 4.19 -14.17
C ASN A 79 1.64 5.51 -14.56
N GLU A 80 1.94 6.04 -15.73
CA GLU A 80 1.27 7.25 -16.24
C GLU A 80 -0.23 7.06 -16.46
N ASN A 81 -0.69 5.82 -16.60
CA ASN A 81 -2.10 5.43 -16.74
C ASN A 81 -2.83 5.31 -15.39
N GLY A 82 -2.15 5.50 -14.25
CA GLY A 82 -2.78 5.49 -12.93
C GLY A 82 -3.35 4.13 -12.53
N HIS A 83 -2.69 3.04 -12.91
CA HIS A 83 -3.11 1.68 -12.54
C HIS A 83 -2.63 1.36 -11.12
N PHE A 84 -3.49 1.61 -10.14
CA PHE A 84 -3.30 1.26 -8.74
C PHE A 84 -4.40 0.30 -8.31
N ASN A 85 -4.07 -0.70 -7.52
CA ASN A 85 -5.07 -1.50 -6.81
C ASN A 85 -4.47 -2.20 -5.57
N PRO A 86 -5.29 -2.61 -4.59
CA PRO A 86 -4.86 -3.31 -3.39
C PRO A 86 -4.89 -4.83 -3.54
N ASP A 87 -4.72 -5.32 -4.76
CA ASP A 87 -4.73 -6.75 -5.04
C ASP A 87 -3.30 -7.27 -5.18
N ASN A 88 -3.10 -8.55 -4.86
CA ASN A 88 -1.86 -9.26 -5.16
C ASN A 88 -2.18 -10.68 -5.66
N PHE A 89 -2.29 -10.83 -6.97
CA PHE A 89 -2.65 -12.10 -7.59
C PHE A 89 -1.57 -13.19 -7.47
N ILE A 90 -0.36 -12.83 -7.01
CA ILE A 90 0.70 -13.80 -6.72
C ILE A 90 0.53 -14.32 -5.29
N ALA A 91 0.58 -13.44 -4.29
CA ALA A 91 0.56 -13.82 -2.89
C ALA A 91 -0.85 -14.18 -2.37
N GLN A 92 -1.90 -13.61 -2.97
CA GLN A 92 -3.30 -13.78 -2.55
C GLN A 92 -4.25 -13.89 -3.75
N PRO A 93 -4.07 -14.91 -4.61
CA PRO A 93 -4.91 -15.08 -5.80
C PRO A 93 -6.39 -15.21 -5.45
N GLY A 94 -7.25 -14.47 -6.15
CA GLY A 94 -8.71 -14.45 -5.95
C GLY A 94 -9.19 -13.68 -4.72
N VAL A 95 -8.30 -13.02 -3.96
CA VAL A 95 -8.68 -12.23 -2.78
C VAL A 95 -8.64 -10.75 -3.13
N ARG A 96 -9.80 -10.18 -3.45
CA ARG A 96 -9.94 -8.75 -3.78
C ARG A 96 -9.66 -7.89 -2.54
N ASN A 97 -8.92 -6.80 -2.72
CA ASN A 97 -8.45 -5.91 -1.66
C ASN A 97 -7.64 -6.64 -0.57
N GLY A 98 -7.01 -7.77 -0.93
CA GLY A 98 -6.34 -8.65 0.02
C GLY A 98 -5.07 -8.04 0.62
N ALA A 99 -4.41 -7.15 -0.10
CA ALA A 99 -3.19 -6.51 0.37
C ALA A 99 -3.42 -5.42 1.43
N GLN A 100 -4.64 -4.84 1.53
CA GLN A 100 -4.99 -3.75 2.44
C GLN A 100 -4.08 -2.52 2.32
N HIS A 101 -3.31 -2.40 1.26
CA HIS A 101 -2.48 -1.29 0.85
C HIS A 101 -2.42 -1.27 -0.68
N LEU A 102 -2.07 -0.12 -1.27
CA LEU A 102 -2.02 0.00 -2.72
C LEU A 102 -0.69 -0.45 -3.29
N HIS A 103 -0.78 -1.10 -4.45
CA HIS A 103 0.36 -1.33 -5.32
C HIS A 103 0.30 -0.42 -6.54
N ASP A 104 1.48 0.03 -6.96
CA ASP A 104 1.77 0.73 -8.20
C ASP A 104 2.17 -0.31 -9.25
N TYR A 105 1.51 -0.31 -10.42
CA TYR A 105 1.69 -1.32 -11.47
C TYR A 105 2.25 -0.72 -12.74
N VAL A 106 3.25 -1.39 -13.33
CA VAL A 106 3.69 -1.13 -14.71
C VAL A 106 3.76 -2.45 -15.49
N GLY A 107 3.72 -2.36 -16.80
CA GLY A 107 3.67 -3.52 -17.69
C GLY A 107 2.24 -3.94 -17.97
N ASN A 108 1.80 -5.07 -17.49
CA ASN A 108 0.50 -5.67 -17.78
C ASN A 108 -0.68 -4.78 -17.38
N LEU A 109 -1.67 -4.63 -18.25
CA LEU A 109 -2.83 -3.74 -18.04
C LEU A 109 -4.06 -4.43 -17.43
N SER A 110 -4.00 -5.73 -17.12
CA SER A 110 -5.15 -6.50 -16.62
C SER A 110 -4.95 -7.05 -15.21
N THR A 111 -3.98 -6.52 -14.46
CA THR A 111 -3.63 -7.01 -13.13
C THR A 111 -4.70 -6.65 -12.10
N ASP A 112 -5.28 -7.69 -11.50
CA ASP A 112 -6.23 -7.64 -10.37
C ASP A 112 -6.17 -8.97 -9.59
N ALA A 113 -6.98 -9.13 -8.53
CA ALA A 113 -7.02 -10.34 -7.72
C ALA A 113 -7.34 -11.62 -8.51
N ASP A 114 -8.13 -11.50 -9.57
CA ASP A 114 -8.60 -12.62 -10.39
C ASP A 114 -7.69 -12.92 -11.60
N SER A 115 -6.51 -12.28 -11.67
CA SER A 115 -5.57 -12.45 -12.77
C SER A 115 -5.04 -13.87 -12.86
N THR A 116 -5.14 -14.43 -14.07
CA THR A 116 -4.66 -15.76 -14.45
C THR A 116 -3.58 -15.65 -15.52
N ASP A 117 -2.82 -16.72 -15.75
CA ASP A 117 -1.86 -16.79 -16.85
C ASP A 117 -2.49 -16.40 -18.19
N GLY A 118 -3.71 -16.88 -18.43
CA GLY A 118 -4.44 -16.59 -19.66
C GLY A 118 -4.93 -15.15 -19.75
N SER A 119 -5.36 -14.50 -18.66
CA SER A 119 -5.74 -13.08 -18.68
C SER A 119 -4.54 -12.19 -18.90
N LEU A 120 -3.43 -12.44 -18.19
CA LEU A 120 -2.18 -11.70 -18.34
C LEU A 120 -1.61 -11.80 -19.75
N GLU A 121 -1.66 -12.98 -20.38
CA GLU A 121 -1.17 -13.18 -21.74
C GLU A 121 -1.98 -12.43 -22.81
N ARG A 122 -3.29 -12.29 -22.60
CA ARG A 122 -4.18 -11.58 -23.55
C ARG A 122 -4.19 -10.07 -23.34
N ALA A 123 -3.71 -9.59 -22.23
CA ALA A 123 -3.74 -8.17 -21.88
C ALA A 123 -2.84 -7.33 -22.78
N GLY A 124 -3.11 -6.03 -22.82
CA GLY A 124 -2.17 -5.01 -23.27
C GLY A 124 -1.03 -4.80 -22.27
N THR A 125 -0.09 -3.93 -22.65
CA THR A 125 1.06 -3.59 -21.78
C THR A 125 1.46 -2.13 -21.96
N THR A 126 2.04 -1.52 -20.92
CA THR A 126 2.70 -0.22 -21.00
C THR A 126 4.14 -0.33 -21.51
N CYS A 127 4.73 -1.55 -21.56
CA CYS A 127 6.11 -1.73 -21.99
C CYS A 127 6.27 -1.53 -23.49
N ARG A 128 7.24 -0.72 -23.89
CA ARG A 128 7.48 -0.32 -25.29
C ARG A 128 7.85 -1.47 -26.21
N ASN A 129 8.55 -2.48 -25.67
CA ASN A 129 8.97 -3.67 -26.44
C ASN A 129 7.88 -4.77 -26.53
N GLY A 130 6.69 -4.53 -25.96
CA GLY A 130 5.60 -5.49 -25.95
C GLY A 130 5.72 -6.57 -24.87
N ASP A 131 6.58 -6.39 -23.87
CA ASP A 131 6.61 -7.23 -22.67
C ASP A 131 5.30 -7.09 -21.90
N ARG A 132 4.61 -8.19 -21.65
CA ARG A 132 3.33 -8.26 -20.90
C ARG A 132 3.51 -8.68 -19.47
N SER A 133 4.72 -8.70 -18.96
CA SER A 133 4.99 -8.99 -17.55
C SER A 133 4.35 -7.95 -16.64
N ALA A 134 4.00 -8.38 -15.44
CA ALA A 134 3.53 -7.49 -14.39
C ALA A 134 4.68 -7.20 -13.42
N TYR A 135 4.91 -5.93 -13.14
CA TYR A 135 5.86 -5.41 -12.17
C TYR A 135 5.10 -4.51 -11.22
N PHE A 136 5.14 -4.78 -9.92
CA PHE A 136 4.35 -3.98 -8.98
C PHE A 136 4.93 -3.98 -7.57
N TRP A 137 4.79 -2.83 -6.92
CA TRP A 137 5.33 -2.52 -5.60
C TRP A 137 4.35 -1.68 -4.80
N PRO A 138 4.40 -1.69 -3.45
CA PRO A 138 3.58 -0.79 -2.65
C PRO A 138 3.96 0.66 -2.94
N VAL A 139 2.93 1.52 -3.03
CA VAL A 139 3.14 2.95 -3.24
C VAL A 139 3.89 3.59 -2.09
N VAL A 140 4.56 4.71 -2.36
CA VAL A 140 5.11 5.59 -1.32
C VAL A 140 4.19 6.79 -1.18
N ARG A 141 3.88 7.19 0.05
CA ARG A 141 3.08 8.38 0.32
C ARG A 141 3.89 9.43 1.07
N ILE A 142 3.48 10.69 0.89
CA ILE A 142 3.84 11.81 1.76
C ILE A 142 2.59 12.12 2.58
N ASN A 143 2.76 12.13 3.90
CA ASN A 143 1.78 12.64 4.82
C ASN A 143 2.16 14.10 5.13
N ASP A 144 1.33 15.06 4.70
CA ASP A 144 1.64 16.48 4.82
C ASP A 144 1.61 17.01 6.26
N GLY A 145 1.19 16.16 7.21
CA GLY A 145 1.21 16.49 8.64
C GLY A 145 0.21 17.58 9.02
N ASP A 146 -0.67 17.94 8.12
CA ASP A 146 -1.77 18.85 8.40
C ASP A 146 -2.88 18.08 9.14
N GLU A 147 -2.61 17.73 10.42
CA GLU A 147 -3.60 17.13 11.34
C GLU A 147 -4.82 18.04 11.56
N ASP A 148 -4.87 19.23 10.94
CA ASP A 148 -5.86 20.28 11.17
C ASP A 148 -6.80 20.59 10.01
N GLU A 149 -6.67 19.98 8.83
CA GLU A 149 -7.78 20.05 7.88
C GLU A 149 -8.86 19.05 8.30
N ALA A 150 -9.78 19.54 9.12
CA ALA A 150 -10.95 18.79 9.56
C ALA A 150 -11.65 18.17 8.35
N LYS A 151 -11.75 16.84 8.34
CA LYS A 151 -12.55 16.12 7.32
C LYS A 151 -13.90 16.81 7.16
N THR A 152 -14.24 17.17 5.94
CA THR A 152 -15.50 17.82 5.62
C THR A 152 -16.23 17.04 4.51
N VAL A 153 -17.51 17.25 4.35
CA VAL A 153 -18.24 16.68 3.23
C VAL A 153 -18.45 17.73 2.14
N SER A 154 -18.07 17.40 0.93
CA SER A 154 -18.42 18.16 -0.28
C SER A 154 -19.64 17.53 -0.94
N CYS A 155 -20.63 18.34 -1.21
CA CYS A 155 -21.89 17.89 -1.78
C CYS A 155 -22.26 18.71 -3.01
N PRO A 156 -22.84 18.10 -4.06
CA PRO A 156 -23.31 18.81 -5.23
C PRO A 156 -24.28 19.93 -4.86
N ASP A 157 -24.11 21.10 -5.50
CA ASP A 157 -25.03 22.24 -5.33
C ASP A 157 -26.36 21.98 -6.02
N VAL A 158 -27.39 21.77 -5.21
CA VAL A 158 -28.75 21.51 -5.68
C VAL A 158 -29.42 22.81 -6.17
N ALA A 159 -29.12 23.95 -5.54
CA ALA A 159 -29.78 25.22 -5.89
C ALA A 159 -29.55 25.61 -7.36
N SER A 160 -28.33 25.45 -7.86
CA SER A 160 -27.96 25.75 -9.24
C SER A 160 -28.57 24.84 -10.31
N LYS A 161 -29.14 23.70 -9.88
CA LYS A 161 -29.72 22.67 -10.76
C LYS A 161 -31.23 22.62 -10.71
N LEU A 162 -31.87 23.47 -9.89
CA LEU A 162 -33.33 23.59 -9.86
C LEU A 162 -33.83 24.31 -11.12
N PRO A 163 -34.97 23.88 -11.69
CA PRO A 163 -35.66 24.63 -12.72
C PRO A 163 -36.24 25.92 -12.12
N LYS A 164 -36.89 26.75 -12.95
CA LYS A 164 -37.63 27.92 -12.46
C LYS A 164 -38.66 27.48 -11.41
N VAL A 165 -38.47 27.90 -10.17
CA VAL A 165 -39.34 27.57 -9.05
C VAL A 165 -40.61 28.45 -9.10
N PRO A 166 -41.83 27.86 -9.11
CA PRO A 166 -43.06 28.62 -8.99
C PRO A 166 -43.14 29.39 -7.67
N ASP A 167 -43.75 30.58 -7.68
CA ASP A 167 -43.82 31.43 -6.47
C ASP A 167 -44.51 30.75 -5.29
N GLN A 168 -45.51 29.88 -5.55
CA GLN A 168 -46.20 29.08 -4.52
C GLN A 168 -45.33 28.01 -3.88
N ALA A 169 -44.32 27.53 -4.59
CA ALA A 169 -43.39 26.52 -4.10
C ALA A 169 -42.15 27.13 -3.44
N LYS A 170 -41.87 28.41 -3.69
CA LYS A 170 -40.61 29.05 -3.34
C LYS A 170 -40.28 28.95 -1.85
N ALA A 171 -41.22 29.25 -0.98
CA ALA A 171 -40.99 29.19 0.47
C ALA A 171 -40.67 27.77 1.00
N GLU A 172 -41.26 26.72 0.37
CA GLU A 172 -40.96 25.32 0.73
C GLU A 172 -39.60 24.90 0.18
N VAL A 173 -39.26 25.31 -1.04
CA VAL A 173 -37.97 25.05 -1.66
C VAL A 173 -36.83 25.71 -0.86
N ASP A 174 -36.99 27.01 -0.50
CA ASP A 174 -36.01 27.76 0.27
C ASP A 174 -35.74 27.12 1.64
N ARG A 175 -36.77 26.62 2.36
CA ARG A 175 -36.62 25.89 3.61
C ARG A 175 -35.86 24.58 3.41
N ASN A 176 -36.10 23.84 2.34
CA ASN A 176 -35.39 22.59 2.08
C ASN A 176 -33.94 22.84 1.63
N LEU A 177 -33.64 23.89 0.91
CA LEU A 177 -32.27 24.31 0.61
C LEU A 177 -31.49 24.67 1.89
N ALA A 178 -32.14 25.39 2.84
CA ALA A 178 -31.56 25.67 4.15
C ALA A 178 -31.33 24.38 4.93
N LEU A 179 -32.26 23.40 4.88
CA LEU A 179 -32.11 22.10 5.53
C LEU A 179 -30.93 21.31 4.97
N LEU A 180 -30.68 21.33 3.65
CA LEU A 180 -29.49 20.71 3.05
C LEU A 180 -28.20 21.28 3.61
N LYS A 181 -28.13 22.60 3.81
CA LYS A 181 -26.96 23.26 4.44
C LYS A 181 -26.76 22.79 5.88
N THR A 182 -27.85 22.72 6.65
CA THR A 182 -27.83 22.22 8.04
C THR A 182 -27.34 20.78 8.11
N GLN A 183 -27.80 19.90 7.21
CA GLN A 183 -27.38 18.49 7.15
C GLN A 183 -25.88 18.34 6.88
N ILE A 184 -25.32 19.19 6.01
CA ILE A 184 -23.87 19.26 5.72
C ILE A 184 -23.11 19.71 6.98
N ALA A 185 -23.57 20.77 7.65
CA ALA A 185 -22.94 21.30 8.86
C ALA A 185 -22.94 20.27 10.01
N GLU A 186 -24.05 19.53 10.19
CA GLU A 186 -24.15 18.43 11.17
C GLU A 186 -23.16 17.30 10.85
N ALA A 187 -23.04 16.92 9.58
CA ALA A 187 -22.09 15.90 9.15
C ALA A 187 -20.64 16.34 9.41
N ASN A 188 -20.28 17.57 9.07
CA ASN A 188 -18.94 18.11 9.33
C ASN A 188 -18.64 18.21 10.84
N THR A 189 -19.63 18.57 11.67
CA THR A 189 -19.47 18.56 13.12
C THR A 189 -19.18 17.15 13.67
N ARG A 190 -19.78 16.11 13.10
CA ARG A 190 -19.54 14.73 13.50
C ARG A 190 -18.19 14.22 13.00
N LEU A 191 -17.77 14.61 11.79
CA LEU A 191 -16.44 14.30 11.27
C LEU A 191 -15.35 14.92 12.16
N ALA A 192 -15.49 16.20 12.53
CA ALA A 192 -14.54 16.89 13.40
C ALA A 192 -14.41 16.25 14.81
N LYS A 193 -15.45 15.55 15.30
CA LYS A 193 -15.40 14.85 16.58
C LYS A 193 -14.64 13.53 16.54
N ASN A 194 -14.38 12.99 15.35
CA ASN A 194 -13.73 11.70 15.14
C ASN A 194 -14.26 10.60 16.11
N GLU A 195 -15.58 10.39 16.13
CA GLU A 195 -16.30 9.61 17.14
C GLU A 195 -15.84 8.15 17.26
N ASN A 196 -15.27 7.57 16.22
CA ASN A 196 -14.71 6.20 16.24
C ASN A 196 -13.51 6.03 15.32
N PRO A 197 -12.32 6.49 15.75
CA PRO A 197 -11.11 6.42 14.93
C PRO A 197 -10.58 4.99 14.65
N ARG A 198 -11.16 3.98 15.33
CA ARG A 198 -10.78 2.57 15.15
C ARG A 198 -11.59 1.84 14.08
N ASP A 199 -12.68 2.43 13.61
CA ASP A 199 -13.49 1.87 12.53
C ASP A 199 -13.21 2.64 11.23
N PRO A 200 -12.45 2.06 10.31
CA PRO A 200 -12.07 2.73 9.05
C PRO A 200 -13.27 3.09 8.18
N ASN A 201 -14.38 2.38 8.33
CA ASN A 201 -15.62 2.63 7.58
C ASN A 201 -16.60 3.51 8.35
N PHE A 202 -16.26 3.97 9.56
CA PHE A 202 -17.18 4.73 10.40
C PHE A 202 -17.70 5.99 9.69
N ASN A 203 -16.80 6.78 9.11
CA ASN A 203 -17.17 8.02 8.42
C ASN A 203 -18.12 7.74 7.24
N GLN A 204 -17.83 6.70 6.45
CA GLN A 204 -18.68 6.32 5.33
C GLN A 204 -20.03 5.77 5.81
N ASN A 205 -20.04 4.84 6.77
CA ASN A 205 -21.24 4.11 7.17
C ASN A 205 -22.12 4.91 8.15
N ALA A 206 -21.50 5.67 9.06
CA ALA A 206 -22.23 6.40 10.10
C ALA A 206 -22.50 7.87 9.78
N ILE A 207 -21.77 8.47 8.83
CA ILE A 207 -21.89 9.90 8.52
C ILE A 207 -22.28 10.14 7.05
N VAL A 208 -21.44 9.72 6.09
CA VAL A 208 -21.66 10.04 4.65
C VAL A 208 -22.86 9.29 4.08
N GLY A 209 -23.02 7.99 4.38
CA GLY A 209 -24.16 7.18 3.97
C GLY A 209 -25.49 7.76 4.46
N PRO A 210 -25.69 7.94 5.77
CA PRO A 210 -26.88 8.57 6.33
C PRO A 210 -27.12 10.01 5.84
N LEU A 211 -26.06 10.79 5.57
CA LEU A 211 -26.20 12.12 4.94
C LEU A 211 -26.82 12.03 3.55
N LYS A 212 -26.34 11.10 2.71
CA LYS A 212 -26.91 10.85 1.38
C LYS A 212 -28.42 10.57 1.47
N ASP A 213 -28.84 9.69 2.40
CA ASP A 213 -30.25 9.33 2.54
C ASP A 213 -31.13 10.51 3.01
N LYS A 214 -30.64 11.30 3.96
CA LYS A 214 -31.31 12.56 4.38
C LYS A 214 -31.44 13.53 3.21
N ARG A 215 -30.38 13.67 2.39
CA ARG A 215 -30.38 14.56 1.21
C ARG A 215 -31.34 14.07 0.14
N VAL A 216 -31.42 12.77 -0.14
CA VAL A 216 -32.42 12.20 -1.08
C VAL A 216 -33.82 12.63 -0.67
N ALA A 217 -34.21 12.43 0.59
CA ALA A 217 -35.53 12.80 1.10
C ALA A 217 -35.82 14.31 1.02
N THR A 218 -34.79 15.15 1.28
CA THR A 218 -34.93 16.62 1.24
C THR A 218 -35.06 17.13 -0.21
N ILE A 219 -34.26 16.58 -1.13
CA ILE A 219 -34.32 16.89 -2.56
C ILE A 219 -35.66 16.46 -3.16
N ASP A 220 -36.18 15.28 -2.79
CA ASP A 220 -37.46 14.80 -3.26
C ASP A 220 -38.63 15.71 -2.81
N ARG A 221 -38.58 16.24 -1.56
CA ARG A 221 -39.57 17.23 -1.10
C ARG A 221 -39.57 18.48 -1.96
N MET A 222 -38.43 18.99 -2.41
CA MET A 222 -38.33 20.11 -3.31
C MET A 222 -38.93 19.75 -4.68
N ALA A 223 -38.63 18.58 -5.22
CA ALA A 223 -39.20 18.12 -6.48
C ALA A 223 -40.75 18.02 -6.40
N ILE A 224 -41.27 17.53 -5.28
CA ILE A 224 -42.72 17.43 -5.01
C ILE A 224 -43.34 18.83 -4.89
N ALA A 225 -42.69 19.76 -4.15
CA ALA A 225 -43.21 21.12 -4.00
C ALA A 225 -43.33 21.85 -5.35
N ILE A 226 -42.32 21.71 -6.20
CA ILE A 226 -42.34 22.24 -7.56
C ILE A 226 -43.44 21.55 -8.38
N GLY A 227 -43.54 20.22 -8.31
CA GLY A 227 -44.49 19.42 -9.08
C GLY A 227 -45.95 19.65 -8.77
N ARG A 228 -46.29 20.32 -7.64
CA ARG A 228 -47.66 20.75 -7.34
C ARG A 228 -48.13 21.97 -8.19
N ASN A 229 -47.17 22.72 -8.74
CA ASN A 229 -47.45 24.00 -9.41
C ASN A 229 -46.82 24.09 -10.82
N ALA A 230 -45.98 23.12 -11.19
CA ALA A 230 -45.29 23.00 -12.47
C ALA A 230 -44.93 21.55 -12.77
N GLU A 231 -44.23 21.31 -13.86
CA GLU A 231 -43.66 19.98 -14.13
C GLU A 231 -42.66 19.55 -13.03
N ARG A 232 -42.86 18.35 -12.48
CA ARG A 232 -41.97 17.83 -11.43
C ARG A 232 -40.59 17.57 -11.98
N PRO A 233 -39.51 18.18 -11.43
CA PRO A 233 -38.14 17.89 -11.85
C PRO A 233 -37.78 16.43 -11.64
N GLN A 234 -37.08 15.84 -12.61
CA GLN A 234 -36.57 14.47 -12.57
C GLN A 234 -35.05 14.47 -12.44
N GLY A 235 -34.49 13.43 -11.82
CA GLY A 235 -33.03 13.22 -11.75
C GLY A 235 -32.29 14.08 -10.71
N LEU A 236 -33.00 14.89 -9.90
CA LEU A 236 -32.36 15.69 -8.84
C LEU A 236 -31.76 14.81 -7.72
N GLU A 237 -32.27 13.58 -7.54
CA GLU A 237 -31.74 12.61 -6.57
C GLU A 237 -30.27 12.25 -6.82
N LYS A 238 -29.78 12.40 -8.05
CA LYS A 238 -28.36 12.20 -8.41
C LYS A 238 -27.43 13.23 -7.75
N LEU A 239 -27.96 14.32 -7.20
CA LEU A 239 -27.24 15.36 -6.46
C LEU A 239 -27.16 15.06 -4.95
N ALA A 240 -27.74 13.95 -4.50
CA ALA A 240 -27.74 13.60 -3.06
C ALA A 240 -26.39 13.08 -2.55
N PRO A 241 -25.62 12.26 -3.28
CA PRO A 241 -24.34 11.77 -2.81
C PRO A 241 -23.35 12.90 -2.55
N CYS A 242 -22.67 12.83 -1.40
CA CYS A 242 -21.56 13.72 -1.04
C CYS A 242 -20.25 12.93 -1.04
N LYS A 243 -19.14 13.64 -1.22
CA LYS A 243 -17.78 13.09 -1.06
C LYS A 243 -17.19 13.60 0.25
N LEU A 244 -16.31 12.83 0.83
CA LEU A 244 -15.47 13.27 1.93
C LEU A 244 -14.35 14.13 1.34
N GLU A 245 -14.13 15.35 1.86
CA GLU A 245 -13.03 16.23 1.50
C GLU A 245 -12.32 16.70 2.78
N GLY A 246 -11.01 16.94 2.70
CA GLY A 246 -10.20 17.33 3.84
C GLY A 246 -9.76 16.16 4.70
N GLY A 247 -8.61 16.32 5.32
CA GLY A 247 -7.83 15.22 5.89
C GLY A 247 -7.28 14.38 4.75
N ASP A 248 -6.14 14.80 4.25
CA ASP A 248 -5.35 14.19 3.17
C ASP A 248 -6.16 13.45 2.11
N GLY A 249 -6.35 14.11 0.97
CA GLY A 249 -6.63 13.55 -0.34
C GLY A 249 -7.39 12.23 -0.45
N GLY A 250 -8.52 12.00 0.28
CA GLY A 250 -9.34 10.80 0.18
C GLY A 250 -9.86 10.56 -1.23
N GLY A 251 -8.97 10.22 -2.13
CA GLY A 251 -9.25 9.74 -3.48
C GLY A 251 -9.73 8.28 -3.45
N GLU A 252 -10.23 7.80 -4.59
CA GLU A 252 -10.65 6.40 -4.80
C GLU A 252 -9.57 5.36 -4.40
N ASN A 253 -8.37 5.82 -4.03
CA ASN A 253 -7.15 5.06 -3.76
C ASN A 253 -6.68 5.12 -2.30
N GLU A 254 -7.48 5.61 -1.35
CA GLU A 254 -7.11 5.54 0.08
C GLU A 254 -7.64 4.28 0.74
N LEU A 255 -6.78 3.66 1.52
CA LEU A 255 -7.10 2.52 2.36
C LEU A 255 -6.79 2.85 3.81
N PRO A 256 -7.54 2.30 4.78
CA PRO A 256 -7.32 2.58 6.18
C PRO A 256 -5.89 2.34 6.64
N GLY A 257 -5.28 3.34 7.26
CA GLY A 257 -3.89 3.29 7.68
C GLY A 257 -2.87 3.53 6.58
N ASN A 258 -3.32 4.02 5.41
CA ASN A 258 -2.49 4.36 4.26
C ASN A 258 -3.01 5.66 3.62
N GLU A 259 -3.00 6.73 4.40
CA GLU A 259 -3.42 8.06 3.98
C GLU A 259 -2.23 8.87 3.44
N GLY A 260 -2.53 9.97 2.75
CA GLY A 260 -1.57 10.91 2.20
C GLY A 260 -1.31 10.77 0.70
N ASP A 261 -0.58 11.72 0.14
CA ASP A 261 -0.37 11.85 -1.30
C ASP A 261 0.53 10.75 -1.87
N ILE A 262 0.01 9.97 -2.82
CA ILE A 262 0.79 8.96 -3.55
C ILE A 262 1.92 9.64 -4.33
N GLN A 263 3.15 9.21 -4.09
CA GLN A 263 4.33 9.68 -4.79
C GLN A 263 4.64 8.78 -5.98
N ARG A 264 4.41 9.28 -7.19
CA ARG A 264 4.85 8.58 -8.39
C ARG A 264 6.37 8.60 -8.46
N PRO A 265 7.04 7.47 -8.77
CA PRO A 265 8.47 7.46 -9.01
C PRO A 265 8.85 8.44 -10.14
N GLU A 266 9.92 9.20 -9.94
CA GLU A 266 10.50 10.03 -11.00
C GLU A 266 11.16 9.16 -12.09
N THR A 267 11.78 8.04 -11.66
CA THR A 267 12.30 7.01 -12.57
C THR A 267 11.89 5.62 -12.09
N VAL A 268 11.60 4.76 -13.06
CA VAL A 268 11.42 3.32 -12.89
C VAL A 268 12.41 2.62 -13.83
N ASP A 269 13.43 1.99 -13.26
CA ASP A 269 14.44 1.26 -14.01
C ASP A 269 14.23 -0.25 -13.82
N LEU A 270 13.74 -0.93 -14.85
CA LEU A 270 13.58 -2.39 -14.89
C LEU A 270 14.75 -2.99 -15.64
N THR A 271 15.71 -3.58 -14.93
CA THR A 271 16.94 -4.09 -15.52
C THR A 271 17.17 -5.56 -15.17
N PHE A 272 17.29 -6.39 -16.18
CA PHE A 272 17.71 -7.79 -16.03
C PHE A 272 19.23 -7.89 -16.17
N GLN A 273 19.86 -8.62 -15.27
CA GLN A 273 21.31 -8.76 -15.19
C GLN A 273 21.72 -10.23 -15.36
N GLY A 274 22.92 -10.45 -15.92
CA GLY A 274 23.54 -11.76 -15.94
C GLY A 274 24.02 -12.21 -14.55
N SER A 275 24.62 -13.39 -14.47
CA SER A 275 25.11 -13.95 -13.20
C SER A 275 26.63 -13.80 -13.08
N PRO A 276 27.16 -13.40 -11.92
CA PRO A 276 28.60 -13.38 -11.67
C PRO A 276 29.23 -14.77 -11.62
N ALA A 277 28.43 -15.84 -11.53
CA ALA A 277 28.89 -17.20 -11.44
C ALA A 277 28.91 -17.95 -12.78
N GLY A 278 28.22 -17.45 -13.82
CA GLY A 278 28.17 -18.14 -15.10
C GLY A 278 27.01 -17.71 -16.00
N LYS A 279 26.74 -18.49 -17.05
CA LYS A 279 25.62 -18.22 -17.95
C LYS A 279 24.27 -18.44 -17.27
N VAL A 280 23.30 -17.63 -17.64
CA VAL A 280 21.90 -17.78 -17.22
C VAL A 280 21.08 -18.53 -18.27
N VAL A 281 20.00 -19.19 -17.84
CA VAL A 281 18.99 -19.79 -18.73
C VAL A 281 17.76 -18.91 -18.79
N ALA A 282 16.89 -19.12 -19.76
CA ALA A 282 15.62 -18.40 -19.88
C ALA A 282 14.73 -18.65 -18.66
N MET A 283 14.09 -17.59 -18.16
CA MET A 283 13.00 -17.73 -17.20
C MET A 283 11.80 -18.39 -17.89
N PRO A 284 11.11 -19.32 -17.23
CA PRO A 284 9.87 -19.86 -17.78
C PRO A 284 8.80 -18.75 -17.84
N LYS A 285 7.93 -18.82 -18.85
CA LYS A 285 6.77 -17.97 -18.90
C LYS A 285 5.89 -18.26 -17.68
N PHE A 286 5.27 -17.22 -17.13
CA PHE A 286 4.46 -17.25 -15.91
C PHE A 286 5.22 -17.53 -14.60
N LEU A 287 6.55 -17.42 -14.63
CA LEU A 287 7.32 -17.41 -13.37
C LEU A 287 6.86 -16.25 -12.50
N ARG A 288 6.45 -16.56 -11.26
CA ARG A 288 6.03 -15.60 -10.24
C ARG A 288 7.11 -15.44 -9.20
N VAL A 289 7.46 -14.23 -8.84
CA VAL A 289 8.59 -13.96 -7.96
C VAL A 289 8.23 -12.87 -6.98
N LEU A 290 8.46 -13.14 -5.68
CA LEU A 290 8.30 -12.18 -4.60
C LEU A 290 9.66 -11.69 -4.12
N TYR A 291 9.77 -10.40 -3.85
CA TYR A 291 10.88 -9.76 -3.15
C TYR A 291 10.37 -9.17 -1.83
N GLY A 292 11.11 -9.29 -0.73
CA GLY A 292 10.69 -8.76 0.57
C GLY A 292 9.56 -9.56 1.24
N ASP A 293 8.94 -8.99 2.26
CA ASP A 293 7.82 -9.59 2.99
C ASP A 293 6.86 -8.51 3.50
N ALA A 294 5.64 -8.48 2.97
CA ALA A 294 4.61 -7.53 3.34
C ALA A 294 4.10 -7.68 4.78
N LYS A 295 4.36 -8.80 5.46
CA LYS A 295 3.81 -9.16 6.78
C LYS A 295 4.90 -9.58 7.77
N VAL A 296 5.92 -8.74 7.95
CA VAL A 296 7.06 -9.05 8.85
C VAL A 296 6.66 -9.19 10.30
N THR A 297 5.59 -8.51 10.75
CA THR A 297 5.04 -8.66 12.10
C THR A 297 4.53 -10.08 12.35
N ALA A 298 3.92 -10.70 11.36
CA ALA A 298 3.40 -12.07 11.45
C ALA A 298 4.46 -13.14 11.11
N ASN A 299 5.28 -12.88 10.07
CA ASN A 299 6.22 -13.88 9.51
C ASN A 299 7.64 -13.80 10.09
N GLY A 300 7.94 -12.75 10.85
CA GLY A 300 9.30 -12.37 11.22
C GLY A 300 10.11 -11.84 10.05
N THR A 301 11.34 -11.40 10.31
CA THR A 301 12.18 -10.67 9.34
C THR A 301 12.92 -11.60 8.35
N LYS A 302 12.65 -12.88 8.35
CA LYS A 302 13.34 -13.90 7.53
C LYS A 302 13.34 -13.55 6.03
N ASN A 303 12.24 -13.06 5.52
CA ASN A 303 12.07 -12.71 4.11
C ASN A 303 12.23 -11.22 3.83
N ALA A 304 12.33 -10.37 4.86
CA ALA A 304 12.60 -8.95 4.68
C ALA A 304 13.91 -8.75 3.92
N ARG A 305 13.95 -7.72 3.08
CA ARG A 305 15.12 -7.39 2.24
C ARG A 305 15.44 -5.91 2.33
N ASP A 306 16.72 -5.61 2.13
CA ASP A 306 17.22 -4.25 2.05
C ASP A 306 16.80 -3.60 0.73
N SER A 307 16.20 -2.41 0.80
CA SER A 307 15.71 -1.72 -0.39
C SER A 307 15.96 -0.22 -0.38
N TRP A 308 16.04 0.40 0.78
CA TRP A 308 16.04 1.86 0.91
C TRP A 308 17.44 2.49 0.84
N THR A 309 17.63 3.45 -0.05
CA THR A 309 18.90 4.18 -0.21
C THR A 309 18.65 5.59 -0.74
N CYS A 310 19.71 6.27 -1.12
CA CYS A 310 19.69 7.56 -1.82
C CYS A 310 20.48 7.47 -3.13
N THR A 311 20.11 8.28 -4.12
CA THR A 311 20.91 8.41 -5.34
C THR A 311 22.34 8.87 -5.01
N GLY A 312 23.34 8.13 -5.55
CA GLY A 312 24.76 8.33 -5.24
C GLY A 312 25.27 7.64 -3.98
N PHE A 313 24.39 6.88 -3.29
CA PHE A 313 24.72 6.12 -2.06
C PHE A 313 24.31 4.64 -2.18
N GLU A 314 24.27 4.08 -3.40
CA GLU A 314 23.83 2.73 -3.66
C GLU A 314 24.77 1.63 -3.14
N ASP A 315 25.84 2.00 -2.49
CA ASP A 315 26.71 1.15 -1.66
C ASP A 315 26.21 1.00 -0.22
N LYS A 316 25.13 1.71 0.16
CA LYS A 316 24.49 1.75 1.48
C LYS A 316 23.00 1.54 1.33
N VAL A 317 22.52 0.33 1.52
CA VAL A 317 21.10 0.00 1.41
C VAL A 317 20.55 -0.42 2.77
N LEU A 318 19.43 0.20 3.15
CA LEU A 318 18.79 0.05 4.45
C LEU A 318 17.66 -0.98 4.36
N ILE A 319 17.48 -1.76 5.43
CA ILE A 319 16.43 -2.75 5.54
C ILE A 319 15.31 -2.30 6.49
N ASN A 320 15.67 -1.60 7.56
CA ASN A 320 14.78 -1.26 8.67
C ASN A 320 14.69 0.25 8.95
N LYS A 321 15.13 1.05 8.00
CA LYS A 321 15.09 2.51 8.10
C LYS A 321 14.80 3.12 6.74
N TYR A 322 14.09 4.24 6.77
CA TYR A 322 13.97 5.16 5.65
C TYR A 322 15.20 6.08 5.61
N PRO A 323 15.73 6.40 4.44
CA PRO A 323 16.86 7.35 4.35
C PRO A 323 16.40 8.80 4.45
N VAL A 324 17.23 9.62 5.09
CA VAL A 324 17.25 11.05 4.87
C VAL A 324 18.42 11.34 3.96
N CYS A 325 18.13 11.78 2.74
CA CYS A 325 19.13 12.01 1.70
C CYS A 325 19.76 13.40 1.81
N PRO A 326 21.04 13.57 1.51
CA PRO A 326 21.65 14.90 1.48
C PRO A 326 21.11 15.74 0.31
N LYS A 327 21.27 17.07 0.40
CA LYS A 327 20.83 18.00 -0.65
C LYS A 327 21.35 17.58 -2.03
N GLY A 328 20.46 17.48 -3.01
CA GLY A 328 20.78 17.09 -4.38
C GLY A 328 20.72 15.57 -4.64
N SER A 329 20.52 14.78 -3.59
CA SER A 329 20.27 13.33 -3.69
C SER A 329 18.79 13.04 -3.45
N LYS A 330 18.27 11.97 -4.05
CA LYS A 330 16.87 11.59 -4.00
C LYS A 330 16.69 10.26 -3.29
N VAL A 331 15.52 10.06 -2.70
CA VAL A 331 15.16 8.76 -2.10
C VAL A 331 15.08 7.71 -3.22
N LYS A 332 15.67 6.55 -2.98
CA LYS A 332 15.72 5.47 -3.95
C LYS A 332 15.40 4.14 -3.28
N ARG A 333 14.62 3.31 -3.97
CA ARG A 333 14.40 1.89 -3.63
C ARG A 333 15.10 1.02 -4.67
N ILE A 334 15.73 -0.06 -4.22
CA ILE A 334 16.40 -1.04 -5.10
C ILE A 334 15.98 -2.43 -4.66
N HIS A 335 15.39 -3.19 -5.58
CA HIS A 335 14.94 -4.55 -5.37
C HIS A 335 15.70 -5.50 -6.28
N ASP A 336 16.64 -6.27 -5.73
CA ASP A 336 17.40 -7.32 -6.42
C ASP A 336 16.68 -8.65 -6.23
N PHE A 337 15.86 -9.04 -7.18
CA PHE A 337 15.02 -10.24 -7.08
C PHE A 337 15.83 -11.55 -6.99
N PRO A 338 15.28 -12.63 -6.40
CA PRO A 338 15.89 -13.93 -6.45
C PRO A 338 16.03 -14.39 -7.91
N SER A 339 17.16 -15.06 -8.23
CA SER A 339 17.51 -15.43 -9.60
C SER A 339 18.02 -16.86 -9.75
N CYS A 340 17.76 -17.70 -8.77
CA CYS A 340 18.07 -19.12 -8.82
C CYS A 340 16.76 -19.94 -8.86
N TRP A 341 16.36 -20.38 -10.06
CA TRP A 341 15.14 -21.13 -10.32
C TRP A 341 15.35 -22.65 -10.17
N ASP A 342 14.37 -23.37 -9.62
CA ASP A 342 14.43 -24.83 -9.41
C ASP A 342 14.41 -25.65 -10.73
N GLY A 343 14.22 -24.99 -11.86
CA GLY A 343 14.22 -25.62 -13.19
C GLY A 343 12.94 -26.37 -13.54
N LYS A 344 11.85 -26.24 -12.74
CA LYS A 344 10.61 -26.98 -12.93
C LYS A 344 9.35 -26.15 -12.75
N ASN A 345 9.21 -25.43 -11.64
CA ASN A 345 7.97 -24.80 -11.22
C ASN A 345 7.97 -23.30 -11.56
N THR A 346 6.84 -22.78 -11.98
CA THR A 346 6.63 -21.33 -12.19
C THR A 346 6.15 -20.64 -10.93
N ASP A 347 5.68 -21.41 -9.94
CA ASP A 347 5.26 -20.95 -8.62
C ASP A 347 5.36 -22.11 -7.61
N SER A 348 5.21 -21.84 -6.33
CA SER A 348 5.17 -22.83 -5.25
C SER A 348 4.17 -22.42 -4.18
N LYS A 349 3.77 -23.34 -3.30
CA LYS A 349 2.74 -23.09 -2.28
C LYS A 349 3.01 -21.86 -1.41
N ASN A 350 4.27 -21.54 -1.15
CA ASN A 350 4.70 -20.37 -0.38
C ASN A 350 5.27 -19.25 -1.28
N HIS A 351 5.12 -19.35 -2.59
CA HIS A 351 5.61 -18.43 -3.61
C HIS A 351 7.13 -18.14 -3.54
N ARG A 352 7.92 -19.04 -2.92
CA ARG A 352 9.37 -18.83 -2.65
C ARG A 352 10.26 -20.04 -2.90
N ASP A 353 9.75 -21.27 -2.73
CA ASP A 353 10.60 -22.48 -2.79
C ASP A 353 11.09 -22.81 -4.21
N HIS A 354 10.37 -22.35 -5.24
CA HIS A 354 10.71 -22.55 -6.65
C HIS A 354 11.80 -21.61 -7.16
N ILE A 355 12.09 -20.52 -6.42
CA ILE A 355 13.12 -19.55 -6.78
C ILE A 355 13.83 -19.04 -5.51
N ALA A 356 15.15 -18.92 -5.56
CA ALA A 356 15.97 -18.53 -4.41
C ALA A 356 16.96 -17.42 -4.77
N PHE A 357 17.46 -16.72 -3.77
CA PHE A 357 18.58 -15.80 -3.94
C PHE A 357 19.86 -16.59 -4.20
N PRO A 358 20.77 -16.09 -5.05
CA PRO A 358 22.11 -16.64 -5.18
C PRO A 358 22.89 -16.42 -3.89
N ASP A 359 23.93 -17.21 -3.69
CA ASP A 359 24.88 -17.02 -2.58
C ASP A 359 25.51 -15.62 -2.64
N PRO A 360 25.42 -14.79 -1.61
CA PRO A 360 25.83 -13.38 -1.66
C PRO A 360 27.34 -13.19 -1.85
N GLY A 361 28.17 -14.17 -1.49
CA GLY A 361 29.63 -14.09 -1.64
C GLY A 361 30.12 -14.54 -3.02
N THR A 362 29.47 -15.54 -3.62
CA THR A 362 29.92 -16.18 -4.87
C THR A 362 28.98 -15.93 -6.05
N GLY A 363 27.74 -15.56 -5.82
CA GLY A 363 26.70 -15.43 -6.84
C GLY A 363 26.21 -16.75 -7.42
N LYS A 364 26.59 -17.90 -6.81
CA LYS A 364 26.17 -19.21 -7.27
C LYS A 364 24.80 -19.59 -6.77
N CYS A 365 24.06 -20.31 -7.56
CA CYS A 365 22.84 -20.98 -7.12
C CYS A 365 23.18 -22.24 -6.33
N LYS A 366 22.31 -22.60 -5.37
CA LYS A 366 22.39 -23.86 -4.66
C LYS A 366 22.21 -25.04 -5.63
N ASP A 367 22.67 -26.22 -5.24
CA ASP A 367 22.58 -27.43 -6.05
C ASP A 367 21.15 -27.71 -6.50
N GLY A 368 20.99 -28.12 -7.76
CA GLY A 368 19.70 -28.36 -8.40
C GLY A 368 18.99 -27.11 -8.95
N PHE A 369 19.46 -25.91 -8.61
CA PHE A 369 18.90 -24.64 -9.11
C PHE A 369 19.70 -24.09 -10.28
N LYS A 370 19.01 -23.43 -11.20
CA LYS A 370 19.56 -22.82 -12.42
C LYS A 370 19.55 -21.30 -12.29
N ALA A 371 20.65 -20.66 -12.64
CA ALA A 371 20.69 -19.21 -12.72
C ALA A 371 19.80 -18.72 -13.87
N VAL A 372 18.90 -17.80 -13.60
CA VAL A 372 18.08 -17.04 -14.56
C VAL A 372 18.50 -15.57 -14.51
N PRO A 373 18.17 -14.74 -15.52
CA PRO A 373 18.42 -13.30 -15.46
C PRO A 373 17.85 -12.70 -14.16
N GLN A 374 18.67 -11.95 -13.42
CA GLN A 374 18.23 -11.30 -12.19
C GLN A 374 17.53 -10.00 -12.52
N LEU A 375 16.25 -9.88 -12.18
CA LEU A 375 15.55 -8.62 -12.23
C LEU A 375 16.04 -7.70 -11.10
N ARG A 376 16.38 -6.47 -11.46
CA ARG A 376 16.56 -5.34 -10.56
C ARG A 376 15.51 -4.29 -10.89
N ILE A 377 14.68 -3.94 -9.93
CA ILE A 377 13.81 -2.77 -9.98
C ILE A 377 14.45 -1.66 -9.18
N SER A 378 14.62 -0.48 -9.78
CA SER A 378 15.09 0.72 -9.08
C SER A 378 14.09 1.84 -9.26
N LEU A 379 13.59 2.36 -8.15
CA LEU A 379 12.58 3.41 -8.09
C LEU A 379 13.21 4.66 -7.45
N THR A 380 13.15 5.80 -8.12
CA THR A 380 13.66 7.06 -7.57
C THR A 380 12.50 8.01 -7.32
N TYR A 381 12.45 8.61 -6.14
CA TYR A 381 11.39 9.51 -5.71
C TYR A 381 11.94 10.90 -5.39
N ASN A 382 11.23 11.95 -5.85
CA ASN A 382 11.58 13.33 -5.56
C ASN A 382 10.86 13.81 -4.30
N ILE A 383 11.20 13.24 -3.15
CA ILE A 383 10.62 13.61 -1.86
C ILE A 383 11.36 14.85 -1.30
N PRO A 384 10.67 15.94 -0.95
CA PRO A 384 11.30 17.13 -0.38
C PRO A 384 12.13 16.84 0.87
N LEU A 385 13.27 17.53 1.02
CA LEU A 385 14.20 17.24 2.13
C LEU A 385 13.62 17.54 3.52
N ASP A 386 12.77 18.53 3.63
CA ASP A 386 12.03 18.85 4.86
C ASP A 386 11.05 17.75 5.25
N VAL A 387 10.30 17.17 4.29
CA VAL A 387 9.46 15.99 4.47
C VAL A 387 10.27 14.80 4.97
N GLN A 388 11.43 14.52 4.36
CA GLN A 388 12.33 13.46 4.79
C GLN A 388 12.82 13.67 6.24
N LYS A 389 13.26 14.89 6.59
CA LYS A 389 13.74 15.23 7.94
C LYS A 389 12.65 15.18 9.00
N GLN A 390 11.42 15.45 8.62
CA GLN A 390 10.24 15.39 9.50
C GLN A 390 9.71 13.97 9.66
N GLY A 391 10.16 13.02 8.82
CA GLY A 391 9.69 11.64 8.86
C GLY A 391 8.28 11.49 8.26
N ARG A 392 7.92 12.33 7.28
CA ARG A 392 6.57 12.41 6.73
C ARG A 392 6.42 11.70 5.37
N TYR A 393 7.20 10.67 5.10
CA TYR A 393 6.96 9.79 3.98
C TYR A 393 7.12 8.33 4.41
N ALA A 394 6.35 7.46 3.80
CA ALA A 394 6.40 6.04 4.08
C ALA A 394 5.90 5.19 2.90
N VAL A 395 6.22 3.91 2.93
CA VAL A 395 5.59 2.92 2.05
C VAL A 395 4.23 2.53 2.60
N ASP A 396 3.25 2.31 1.72
CA ASP A 396 1.99 1.68 2.09
C ASP A 396 2.24 0.27 2.65
N SER A 397 1.48 -0.12 3.64
CA SER A 397 1.64 -1.40 4.32
C SER A 397 0.31 -1.96 4.84
N PHE A 398 0.31 -3.21 5.28
CA PHE A 398 -0.77 -3.71 6.12
C PHE A 398 -0.86 -2.87 7.41
N PRO A 399 -2.07 -2.62 7.95
CA PRO A 399 -2.24 -1.78 9.15
C PRO A 399 -1.40 -2.24 10.35
N GLU A 400 -1.21 -3.55 10.53
CA GLU A 400 -0.38 -4.11 11.60
C GLU A 400 1.12 -3.82 11.45
N GLU A 401 1.58 -3.53 10.24
CA GLU A 401 2.98 -3.20 9.97
C GLU A 401 3.33 -1.74 10.28
N LYS A 402 2.35 -0.83 10.35
CA LYS A 402 2.55 0.59 10.72
C LYS A 402 3.67 1.24 9.92
N HIS A 403 3.65 1.07 8.60
CA HIS A 403 4.65 1.59 7.67
C HIS A 403 6.10 1.20 8.00
N ASN A 404 6.29 0.05 8.63
CA ASN A 404 7.60 -0.45 8.97
C ASN A 404 8.45 -0.66 7.70
N PRO A 405 9.65 -0.06 7.55
CA PRO A 405 10.49 -0.25 6.37
C PRO A 405 10.84 -1.72 6.06
N PHE A 406 10.81 -2.61 7.05
CA PHE A 406 10.98 -4.05 6.84
C PHE A 406 9.88 -4.67 5.98
N SER A 407 8.68 -4.06 5.91
CA SER A 407 7.56 -4.55 5.12
C SER A 407 7.65 -4.18 3.64
N ASP A 408 8.72 -3.51 3.23
CA ASP A 408 8.94 -3.20 1.83
C ASP A 408 9.07 -4.49 1.01
N HIS A 409 8.33 -4.53 -0.10
CA HIS A 409 8.26 -5.71 -0.95
C HIS A 409 8.02 -5.29 -2.41
N ASP A 410 8.13 -6.25 -3.30
CA ASP A 410 7.95 -6.04 -4.73
C ASP A 410 7.62 -7.39 -5.38
N ASP A 411 6.89 -7.37 -6.46
CA ASP A 411 6.35 -8.55 -7.10
C ASP A 411 6.55 -8.51 -8.60
N PHE A 412 6.84 -9.67 -9.18
CA PHE A 412 7.07 -9.84 -10.60
C PHE A 412 6.41 -11.10 -11.13
N ALA A 413 5.66 -10.99 -12.23
CA ALA A 413 5.18 -12.12 -13.01
C ALA A 413 5.69 -12.04 -14.45
N ASN A 414 6.48 -13.02 -14.87
CA ASN A 414 7.06 -13.06 -16.22
C ASN A 414 6.01 -13.46 -17.27
N VAL A 415 5.66 -12.55 -18.16
CA VAL A 415 4.78 -12.81 -19.32
C VAL A 415 5.46 -12.40 -20.64
N MET A 416 6.77 -12.30 -20.64
CA MET A 416 7.53 -12.05 -21.85
C MET A 416 7.25 -13.10 -22.92
N SER A 417 7.18 -12.66 -24.17
CA SER A 417 7.21 -13.59 -25.30
C SER A 417 8.53 -14.34 -25.34
N GLN A 418 8.54 -15.54 -25.92
CA GLN A 418 9.77 -16.31 -26.08
C GLN A 418 10.83 -15.54 -26.89
N GLN A 419 10.39 -14.69 -27.81
CA GLN A 419 11.31 -13.86 -28.61
C GLN A 419 12.02 -12.81 -27.73
N ILE A 420 11.29 -12.10 -26.87
CA ILE A 420 11.86 -11.12 -25.93
C ILE A 420 12.80 -11.84 -24.97
N MET A 421 12.38 -12.96 -24.37
CA MET A 421 13.19 -13.75 -23.45
C MET A 421 14.49 -14.25 -24.08
N ASN A 422 14.45 -14.72 -25.32
CA ASN A 422 15.66 -15.17 -26.03
C ASN A 422 16.64 -14.01 -26.26
N ARG A 423 16.15 -12.83 -26.64
CA ARG A 423 16.99 -11.61 -26.81
C ARG A 423 17.60 -11.18 -25.48
N LEU A 424 16.80 -11.20 -24.38
CA LEU A 424 17.28 -10.91 -23.06
C LEU A 424 18.42 -11.83 -22.65
N VAL A 425 18.22 -13.15 -22.75
CA VAL A 425 19.23 -14.15 -22.40
C VAL A 425 20.49 -14.03 -23.24
N ASP A 426 20.37 -13.83 -24.57
CA ASP A 426 21.52 -13.58 -25.44
C ASP A 426 22.28 -12.33 -25.03
N CYS A 427 21.56 -11.23 -24.76
CA CYS A 427 22.17 -9.97 -24.36
C CYS A 427 22.99 -10.13 -23.07
N VAL A 428 22.37 -10.66 -21.99
CA VAL A 428 23.07 -10.76 -20.71
C VAL A 428 24.20 -11.77 -20.73
N ASN A 429 24.04 -12.88 -21.46
CA ASN A 429 25.07 -13.92 -21.58
C ASN A 429 26.26 -13.53 -22.45
N THR A 430 26.10 -12.55 -23.34
CA THR A 430 27.19 -12.05 -24.18
C THR A 430 27.84 -10.78 -23.64
N GLY A 431 27.45 -10.32 -22.46
CA GLY A 431 28.03 -9.15 -21.81
C GLY A 431 27.59 -7.81 -22.45
N LYS A 432 26.54 -7.82 -23.27
CA LYS A 432 25.99 -6.61 -23.92
C LYS A 432 25.14 -5.80 -22.95
N LYS A 433 24.97 -4.50 -23.24
CA LYS A 433 24.01 -3.61 -22.60
C LYS A 433 22.91 -3.29 -23.62
N CYS A 434 21.76 -3.91 -23.46
CA CYS A 434 20.62 -3.76 -24.35
C CYS A 434 19.54 -2.92 -23.70
N ARG A 435 18.85 -2.11 -24.50
CA ARG A 435 17.64 -1.37 -24.14
C ARG A 435 16.54 -1.69 -25.13
N GLU A 436 15.33 -1.83 -24.61
CA GLU A 436 14.17 -2.14 -25.46
C GLU A 436 12.92 -1.42 -25.00
#